data_caef9536853f9c050e04679da6fad305
#
_entry.id   caef9536853f9c050e04679da6fad305
#
_cell.length_a   1.000
_cell.length_b   1.000
_cell.length_c   1.000
_cell.angle_alpha   90.00
_cell.angle_beta   90.00
_cell.angle_gamma   90.00
#
_symmetry.space_group_name_H-M   'P 1'
#
loop_
_entity.id
_entity.type
_entity.pdbx_description
1 polymer ?
#
loop_
_entity_poly.entity_id
_entity_poly.type
_entity_poly.pdbx_seq_one_letter_code
_entity_poly.pdbx_strand_id
1 'polypeptide(L)' 'FKAPDLVRKNQGQAEAALREAGWTGQFVVGEPAPTGALVDANKIGWASVNPGDTMRKDQNIDIRLWDFDPAALLPQP' A
#
# COMPACT_ATOMS: atom_id res chain seq x y z
N PHE A 1 -1.40 12.77 -13.27
CA PHE A 1 -0.72 13.24 -12.06
C PHE A 1 0.38 12.26 -11.61
N LYS A 2 1.22 12.69 -10.69
CA LYS A 2 2.28 11.85 -10.17
C LYS A 2 1.80 11.09 -8.95
N ALA A 3 2.14 9.80 -8.89
CA ALA A 3 1.78 8.95 -7.76
C ALA A 3 2.49 9.41 -6.48
N PRO A 4 1.76 9.55 -5.35
CA PRO A 4 2.40 9.80 -4.07
C PRO A 4 3.02 8.51 -3.51
N ASP A 5 3.80 8.64 -2.45
CA ASP A 5 4.32 7.48 -1.73
C ASP A 5 3.19 6.83 -0.92
N LEU A 6 2.88 5.58 -1.24
CA LEU A 6 1.79 4.83 -0.61
C LEU A 6 2.27 3.83 0.44
N VAL A 7 3.52 3.37 0.34
CA VAL A 7 4.05 2.34 1.23
C VAL A 7 4.17 2.87 2.65
N ARG A 8 3.79 2.05 3.61
CA ARG A 8 3.75 2.35 5.06
C ARG A 8 2.64 3.31 5.49
N LYS A 9 1.74 3.68 4.57
CA LYS A 9 0.52 4.39 4.94
C LYS A 9 -0.61 3.39 5.07
N ASN A 10 -1.59 3.70 5.92
CA ASN A 10 -2.80 2.90 5.91
C ASN A 10 -3.63 3.23 4.67
N GLN A 11 -4.59 2.35 4.36
CA GLN A 11 -5.39 2.50 3.14
C GLN A 11 -6.15 3.83 3.10
N GLY A 12 -6.69 4.27 4.23
CA GLY A 12 -7.43 5.53 4.30
C GLY A 12 -6.55 6.76 4.05
N GLN A 13 -5.34 6.76 4.61
CA GLN A 13 -4.38 7.84 4.37
C GLN A 13 -3.92 7.90 2.92
N ALA A 14 -3.65 6.74 2.34
CA ALA A 14 -3.25 6.65 0.94
C ALA A 14 -4.37 7.11 0.01
N GLU A 15 -5.61 6.68 0.29
CA GLU A 15 -6.77 7.09 -0.48
C GLU A 15 -6.97 8.60 -0.40
N ALA A 16 -6.89 9.19 0.78
CA ALA A 16 -7.05 10.63 0.96
C ALA A 16 -6.02 11.41 0.14
N ALA A 17 -4.76 11.00 0.16
CA ALA A 17 -3.70 11.64 -0.62
C ALA A 17 -3.97 11.58 -2.12
N LEU A 18 -4.44 10.43 -2.60
CA LEU A 18 -4.76 10.24 -4.02
C LEU A 18 -6.00 11.04 -4.43
N ARG A 19 -7.04 11.06 -3.61
CA ARG A 19 -8.25 11.85 -3.87
C ARG A 19 -7.94 13.33 -3.95
N GLU A 20 -7.06 13.82 -3.11
CA GLU A 20 -6.60 15.20 -3.11
C GLU A 20 -5.88 15.56 -4.42
N ALA A 21 -5.17 14.60 -5.00
CA ALA A 21 -4.53 14.76 -6.31
C ALA A 21 -5.51 14.64 -7.49
N GLY A 22 -6.77 14.28 -7.24
CA GLY A 22 -7.80 14.13 -8.26
C GLY A 22 -8.06 12.69 -8.72
N TRP A 23 -7.56 11.69 -7.98
CA TRP A 23 -7.76 10.29 -8.32
C TRP A 23 -9.21 9.85 -8.08
N THR A 24 -9.79 9.18 -9.06
CA THR A 24 -11.16 8.67 -9.03
C THR A 24 -11.24 7.15 -9.17
N GLY A 25 -10.09 6.47 -9.21
CA GLY A 25 -10.03 5.02 -9.29
C GLY A 25 -10.33 4.32 -7.97
N GLN A 26 -9.98 3.05 -7.89
CA GLN A 26 -10.20 2.23 -6.70
C GLN A 26 -8.96 1.41 -6.38
N PHE A 27 -8.77 1.09 -5.11
CA PHE A 27 -7.79 0.10 -4.70
C PHE A 27 -8.32 -1.30 -4.95
N VAL A 28 -7.44 -2.16 -5.47
CA VAL A 28 -7.68 -3.60 -5.57
C VAL A 28 -6.75 -4.25 -4.55
N VAL A 29 -7.32 -4.76 -3.46
CA VAL A 29 -6.54 -5.36 -2.37
C VAL A 29 -6.23 -6.80 -2.72
N GLY A 30 -4.95 -7.12 -2.88
CA GLY A 30 -4.49 -8.47 -3.14
C GLY A 30 -4.21 -9.24 -1.85
N GLU A 31 -3.46 -10.34 -1.98
CA GLU A 31 -3.08 -11.14 -0.82
C GLU A 31 -2.20 -10.33 0.13
N PRO A 32 -2.41 -10.45 1.46
CA PRO A 32 -1.57 -9.75 2.41
C PRO A 32 -0.13 -10.25 2.37
N ALA A 33 0.80 -9.34 2.61
CA ALA A 33 2.22 -9.65 2.71
C ALA A 33 2.60 -9.83 4.19
N PRO A 34 3.39 -10.85 4.55
CA PRO A 34 3.78 -11.04 5.94
C PRO A 34 4.77 -9.97 6.40
N THR A 35 4.61 -9.50 7.63
CA THR A 35 5.57 -8.59 8.27
C THR A 35 5.87 -9.05 9.69
N GLY A 36 7.13 -8.94 10.09
CA GLY A 36 7.53 -9.13 11.48
C GLY A 36 7.40 -7.89 12.33
N ALA A 37 7.01 -6.77 11.76
CA ALA A 37 6.87 -5.50 12.48
C ALA A 37 5.39 -5.21 12.75
N LEU A 38 4.97 -5.32 14.01
CA LEU A 38 3.58 -5.09 14.38
C LEU A 38 3.11 -3.69 14.02
N VAL A 39 4.00 -2.71 14.09
CA VAL A 39 3.71 -1.31 13.75
C VAL A 39 3.32 -1.14 12.27
N ASP A 40 3.75 -2.05 11.40
CA ASP A 40 3.42 -2.00 9.97
C ASP A 40 2.15 -2.79 9.62
N ALA A 41 1.58 -3.54 10.56
CA ALA A 41 0.37 -4.33 10.31
C ALA A 41 -0.78 -3.43 9.81
N ASN A 42 -1.50 -3.91 8.80
CA ASN A 42 -2.60 -3.20 8.13
C ASN A 42 -2.17 -1.95 7.32
N LYS A 43 -0.87 -1.71 7.17
CA LYS A 43 -0.37 -0.67 6.27
C LYS A 43 -0.05 -1.25 4.90
N ILE A 44 0.00 -0.37 3.90
CA ILE A 44 0.34 -0.80 2.55
C ILE A 44 1.80 -1.21 2.50
N GLY A 45 2.05 -2.48 2.17
CA GLY A 45 3.40 -3.01 2.00
C GLY A 45 3.88 -2.98 0.55
N TRP A 46 2.94 -2.93 -0.39
CA TRP A 46 3.25 -2.90 -1.81
C TRP A 46 2.11 -2.24 -2.58
N ALA A 47 2.46 -1.54 -3.63
CA ALA A 47 1.49 -0.95 -4.56
C ALA A 47 2.00 -1.13 -6.00
N SER A 48 1.07 -1.20 -6.96
CA SER A 48 1.40 -1.38 -8.37
C SER A 48 2.02 -0.14 -9.01
N VAL A 49 2.04 0.98 -8.32
CA VAL A 49 2.67 2.23 -8.76
C VAL A 49 3.76 2.61 -7.77
N ASN A 50 4.83 3.22 -8.29
CA ASN A 50 5.92 3.73 -7.46
C ASN A 50 5.74 5.24 -7.27
N PRO A 51 6.30 5.83 -6.19
CA PRO A 51 6.27 7.27 -6.02
C PRO A 51 6.87 7.98 -7.23
N GLY A 52 6.16 8.98 -7.74
CA GLY A 52 6.59 9.74 -8.90
C GLY A 52 6.17 9.19 -10.26
N ASP A 53 5.57 7.98 -10.30
CA ASP A 53 5.04 7.44 -11.55
C ASP A 53 3.89 8.32 -12.06
N THR A 54 3.79 8.45 -13.39
CA THR A 54 2.67 9.13 -14.00
C THR A 54 1.44 8.23 -14.00
N MET A 55 0.34 8.72 -13.46
CA MET A 55 -0.92 8.00 -13.34
C MET A 55 -2.05 8.70 -14.06
N ARG A 56 -3.03 7.92 -14.51
CA ARG A 56 -4.32 8.46 -14.94
C ARG A 56 -5.23 8.59 -13.71
N LYS A 57 -6.15 9.56 -13.76
CA LYS A 57 -7.07 9.82 -12.63
C LYS A 57 -7.99 8.64 -12.33
N ASP A 58 -8.36 7.85 -13.33
CA ASP A 58 -9.27 6.71 -13.22
C ASP A 58 -8.53 5.36 -13.09
N GLN A 59 -7.21 5.36 -12.95
CA GLN A 59 -6.42 4.16 -12.87
C GLN A 59 -6.64 3.46 -11.55
N ASN A 60 -6.96 2.16 -11.58
CA ASN A 60 -7.02 1.35 -10.37
C ASN A 60 -5.60 1.01 -9.91
N ILE A 61 -5.43 0.91 -8.60
CA ILE A 61 -4.14 0.61 -7.98
C ILE A 61 -4.26 -0.71 -7.23
N ASP A 62 -3.42 -1.68 -7.60
CA ASP A 62 -3.29 -2.91 -6.84
C ASP A 62 -2.41 -2.65 -5.63
N ILE A 63 -2.86 -3.08 -4.45
CA ILE A 63 -2.10 -2.93 -3.21
C ILE A 63 -2.08 -4.25 -2.46
N ARG A 64 -1.07 -4.41 -1.62
CA ARG A 64 -1.00 -5.49 -0.63
C ARG A 64 -0.77 -4.85 0.72
N LEU A 65 -1.61 -5.22 1.68
CA LEU A 65 -1.48 -4.78 3.05
C LEU A 65 -0.55 -5.72 3.80
N TRP A 66 0.21 -5.22 4.75
CA TRP A 66 1.00 -6.05 5.62
C TRP A 66 0.10 -6.73 6.65
N ASP A 67 0.37 -8.01 6.86
CA ASP A 67 -0.28 -8.80 7.91
C ASP A 67 0.80 -9.28 8.89
N PHE A 68 0.59 -9.02 10.18
CA PHE A 68 1.58 -9.41 11.17
C PHE A 68 1.67 -10.93 11.26
N ASP A 69 2.89 -11.44 11.04
CA ASP A 69 3.19 -12.85 11.12
C ASP A 69 4.32 -13.05 12.14
N PRO A 70 4.04 -13.65 13.31
CA PRO A 70 5.08 -13.90 14.31
C PRO A 70 6.24 -14.72 13.78
N ALA A 71 6.01 -15.60 12.82
CA ALA A 71 7.07 -16.40 12.22
C ALA A 71 8.11 -15.56 11.49
N ALA A 72 7.76 -14.36 11.01
CA ALA A 72 8.70 -13.46 10.34
C ALA A 72 9.68 -12.82 11.30
N LEU A 73 9.42 -12.87 12.62
CA LEU A 73 10.33 -12.37 13.66
C LEU A 73 11.36 -13.40 14.07
N LEU A 74 11.10 -14.69 13.83
CA LEU A 74 11.94 -15.75 14.33
C LEU A 74 13.12 -15.98 13.39
N PRO A 75 14.35 -16.13 13.93
CA PRO A 75 15.46 -16.51 13.09
C PRO A 75 15.18 -17.88 12.47
N GLN A 76 15.48 -18.01 11.21
CA GLN A 76 15.36 -19.29 10.54
C GLN A 76 16.53 -20.18 10.94
N PRO A 77 16.26 -21.46 11.31
CA PRO A 77 17.34 -22.39 11.65
C PRO A 77 18.26 -22.70 10.46
#